data_38d54c272391e61ff2a4e4838992d00c
#
_entry.id   38d54c272391e61ff2a4e4838992d00c
#
_cell.length_a   1.000
_cell.length_b   1.000
_cell.length_c   1.000
_cell.angle_alpha   90.00
_cell.angle_beta   90.00
_cell.angle_gamma   90.00
#
_symmetry.space_group_name_H-M   'P 1'
#
loop_
_entity.id
_entity.type
_entity.pdbx_description
1 polymer ?
#
loop_
_entity_poly.entity_id
_entity_poly.type
_entity_poly.pdbx_seq_one_letter_code
_entity_poly.pdbx_strand_id
1 'polypeptide(L)'
;MIILVGATRVTYEVEPWLAVPLFILAFASMLIPFPISKNKGLRDIDSWKIHTTEGDKKRAIRQLIIPATALAIDIVGLPTLFNAPPLASAAFFGGVYGASLAWAAYRTHQLPFIHSKERLAELTQDASLDGVRSDDLDVLEQPESRELVRCLIAHGAMDGTRVMARQVARVLDTEVDEVHQVARPLEQHGLVSRSTIMSGGDPGKVFIEVSLKGISAIKALESGR
;
A
#
# COMPACT_ATOMS: atom_id res chain seq x y z
N MET A 1 -18.50 3.98 4.04
CA MET A 1 -17.98 4.47 5.32
C MET A 1 -18.50 5.87 5.70
N ILE A 2 -18.25 6.93 4.93
CA ILE A 2 -18.68 8.31 5.24
C ILE A 2 -20.19 8.37 5.57
N ILE A 3 -21.02 7.78 4.72
CA ILE A 3 -22.49 7.71 4.89
C ILE A 3 -22.85 6.98 6.19
N LEU A 4 -22.20 5.87 6.49
CA LEU A 4 -22.49 5.08 7.70
C LEU A 4 -22.13 5.85 8.98
N VAL A 5 -21.02 6.56 9.01
CA VAL A 5 -20.63 7.38 10.16
C VAL A 5 -21.59 8.55 10.33
N GLY A 6 -21.97 9.23 9.23
CA GLY A 6 -22.97 10.28 9.26
C GLY A 6 -24.33 9.76 9.77
N ALA A 7 -24.78 8.61 9.26
CA ALA A 7 -26.01 7.96 9.70
C ALA A 7 -25.96 7.60 11.18
N THR A 8 -24.83 7.05 11.67
CA THR A 8 -24.65 6.73 13.09
C THR A 8 -24.87 7.96 13.98
N ARG A 9 -24.31 9.10 13.59
CA ARG A 9 -24.40 10.32 14.37
C ARG A 9 -25.83 10.88 14.38
N VAL A 10 -26.49 10.90 13.22
CA VAL A 10 -27.90 11.32 13.12
C VAL A 10 -28.82 10.38 13.91
N THR A 11 -28.60 9.08 13.81
CA THR A 11 -29.41 8.08 14.52
C THR A 11 -29.22 8.19 16.04
N TYR A 12 -28.01 8.53 16.50
CA TYR A 12 -27.76 8.74 17.93
C TYR A 12 -28.59 9.86 18.52
N GLU A 13 -28.86 10.93 17.76
CA GLU A 13 -29.71 12.04 18.22
C GLU A 13 -31.20 11.69 18.26
N VAL A 14 -31.64 10.72 17.42
CA VAL A 14 -33.05 10.33 17.31
C VAL A 14 -33.32 9.10 18.17
N GLU A 15 -32.54 8.05 17.99
CA GLU A 15 -32.68 6.74 18.63
C GLU A 15 -31.31 6.15 18.99
N PRO A 16 -30.77 6.49 20.19
CA PRO A 16 -29.38 6.16 20.55
C PRO A 16 -29.01 4.68 20.43
N TRP A 17 -29.94 3.77 20.71
CA TRP A 17 -29.69 2.34 20.65
C TRP A 17 -29.46 1.80 19.21
N LEU A 18 -30.03 2.45 18.19
CA LEU A 18 -29.80 2.12 16.78
C LEU A 18 -28.44 2.62 16.27
N ALA A 19 -27.82 3.57 16.97
CA ALA A 19 -26.50 4.04 16.60
C ALA A 19 -25.41 2.98 16.79
N VAL A 20 -25.57 2.06 17.77
CA VAL A 20 -24.58 1.03 18.06
C VAL A 20 -24.33 0.08 16.87
N PRO A 21 -25.35 -0.57 16.25
CA PRO A 21 -25.12 -1.44 15.11
C PRO A 21 -24.59 -0.67 13.88
N LEU A 22 -25.00 0.58 13.67
CA LEU A 22 -24.47 1.41 12.59
C LEU A 22 -23.01 1.76 12.81
N PHE A 23 -22.61 2.04 14.05
CA PHE A 23 -21.21 2.29 14.41
C PHE A 23 -20.34 1.04 14.15
N ILE A 24 -20.81 -0.13 14.57
CA ILE A 24 -20.13 -1.41 14.31
C ILE A 24 -19.99 -1.63 12.80
N LEU A 25 -21.03 -1.38 12.01
CA LEU A 25 -21.00 -1.53 10.56
C LEU A 25 -20.04 -0.52 9.91
N ALA A 26 -20.02 0.73 10.40
CA ALA A 26 -19.07 1.75 9.95
C ALA A 26 -17.62 1.32 10.23
N PHE A 27 -17.37 0.81 11.43
CA PHE A 27 -16.05 0.32 11.82
C PHE A 27 -15.63 -0.91 11.00
N ALA A 28 -16.54 -1.88 10.83
CA ALA A 28 -16.30 -3.05 9.98
C ALA A 28 -15.99 -2.66 8.52
N SER A 29 -16.65 -1.61 8.01
CA SER A 29 -16.37 -1.11 6.65
C SER A 29 -14.96 -0.55 6.46
N MET A 30 -14.26 -0.18 7.56
CA MET A 30 -12.84 0.23 7.50
C MET A 30 -11.90 -0.95 7.23
N LEU A 31 -12.33 -2.16 7.59
CA LEU A 31 -11.55 -3.38 7.38
C LEU A 31 -11.65 -3.87 5.92
N ILE A 32 -12.62 -3.35 5.16
CA ILE A 32 -12.77 -3.68 3.74
C ILE A 32 -11.70 -2.89 2.95
N PRO A 33 -10.78 -3.57 2.24
CA PRO A 33 -9.78 -2.88 1.44
C PRO A 33 -10.45 -1.98 0.41
N PHE A 34 -10.03 -0.71 0.38
CA PHE A 34 -10.60 0.26 -0.54
C PHE A 34 -10.31 -0.12 -1.99
N PRO A 35 -11.32 -0.21 -2.87
CA PRO A 35 -11.15 -0.55 -4.28
C PRO A 35 -10.52 0.58 -5.11
N ILE A 36 -9.92 1.59 -4.48
CA ILE A 36 -9.47 2.83 -5.12
C ILE A 36 -8.12 2.67 -5.82
N SER A 37 -7.39 1.60 -5.56
CA SER A 37 -6.20 1.29 -6.34
C SER A 37 -6.63 0.84 -7.73
N LYS A 38 -6.32 1.64 -8.76
CA LYS A 38 -6.45 1.20 -10.16
C LYS A 38 -5.52 0.03 -10.48
N ASN A 39 -4.54 -0.25 -9.63
CA ASN A 39 -3.68 -1.40 -9.69
C ASN A 39 -4.29 -2.52 -8.85
N LYS A 40 -4.85 -3.52 -9.50
CA LYS A 40 -5.34 -4.76 -8.86
C LYS A 40 -4.32 -5.34 -7.89
N GLY A 41 -3.03 -5.12 -8.14
CA GLY A 41 -1.91 -5.58 -7.36
C GLY A 41 -1.79 -5.03 -5.94
N LEU A 42 -2.27 -3.82 -5.69
CA LEU A 42 -2.26 -3.27 -4.34
C LEU A 42 -3.30 -3.91 -3.40
N ARG A 43 -4.28 -4.65 -3.95
CA ARG A 43 -5.28 -5.38 -3.15
C ARG A 43 -4.70 -6.59 -2.43
N ASP A 44 -3.68 -7.21 -2.99
CA ASP A 44 -3.12 -8.47 -2.51
C ASP A 44 -1.85 -8.29 -1.69
N ILE A 45 -1.40 -7.04 -1.51
CA ILE A 45 -0.35 -6.75 -0.55
C ILE A 45 -0.94 -6.96 0.82
N ASP A 46 -0.59 -8.09 1.42
CA ASP A 46 -0.81 -8.35 2.82
C ASP A 46 0.04 -7.34 3.59
N SER A 47 -0.55 -6.15 3.84
CA SER A 47 0.12 -5.00 4.46
C SER A 47 0.74 -5.35 5.83
N TRP A 48 0.32 -6.47 6.41
CA TRP A 48 0.84 -7.02 7.64
C TRP A 48 2.18 -7.73 7.50
N LYS A 49 2.58 -8.14 6.29
CA LYS A 49 3.84 -8.86 6.01
C LYS A 49 4.96 -7.96 5.51
N ILE A 50 4.65 -6.74 5.15
CA ILE A 50 5.67 -5.73 4.89
C ILE A 50 6.21 -5.31 6.26
N HIS A 51 7.51 -5.44 6.47
CA HIS A 51 8.15 -5.02 7.71
C HIS A 51 7.79 -3.56 7.99
N THR A 52 6.81 -3.36 8.89
CA THR A 52 6.44 -2.03 9.35
C THR A 52 7.59 -1.50 10.20
N THR A 53 8.33 -0.54 9.67
CA THR A 53 9.36 0.16 10.44
C THR A 53 8.72 1.00 11.55
N GLU A 54 9.50 1.36 12.57
CA GLU A 54 9.00 2.29 13.61
C GLU A 54 8.54 3.63 13.01
N GLY A 55 9.16 4.04 11.89
CA GLY A 55 8.75 5.21 11.12
C GLY A 55 7.34 5.10 10.58
N ASP A 56 6.96 3.92 10.07
CA ASP A 56 5.62 3.68 9.52
C ASP A 56 4.55 3.70 10.61
N LYS A 57 4.86 3.15 11.79
CA LYS A 57 3.98 3.24 12.97
C LYS A 57 3.74 4.69 13.38
N LYS A 58 4.81 5.51 13.44
CA LYS A 58 4.70 6.95 13.75
C LYS A 58 3.90 7.70 12.69
N ARG A 59 4.07 7.37 11.40
CA ARG A 59 3.29 7.95 10.29
C ARG A 59 1.82 7.56 10.38
N ALA A 60 1.51 6.27 10.64
CA ALA A 60 0.15 5.80 10.81
C ALA A 60 -0.55 6.48 12.00
N ILE A 61 0.12 6.59 13.15
CA ILE A 61 -0.40 7.31 14.32
C ILE A 61 -0.68 8.78 13.99
N ARG A 62 0.25 9.45 13.28
CA ARG A 62 0.07 10.86 12.87
C ARG A 62 -1.15 11.04 11.96
N GLN A 63 -1.46 10.08 11.11
CA GLN A 63 -2.65 10.13 10.25
C GLN A 63 -3.96 9.98 11.02
N LEU A 64 -3.93 9.37 12.21
CA LEU A 64 -5.10 9.26 13.09
C LEU A 64 -5.38 10.56 13.88
N ILE A 65 -4.45 11.53 13.89
CA ILE A 65 -4.64 12.79 14.61
C ILE A 65 -5.83 13.57 14.02
N ILE A 66 -5.98 13.62 12.70
CA ILE A 66 -7.06 14.37 12.04
C ILE A 66 -8.45 13.82 12.44
N PRO A 67 -8.76 12.52 12.30
CA PRO A 67 -10.04 12.00 12.76
C PRO A 67 -10.21 12.09 14.27
N ALA A 68 -9.15 11.95 15.08
CA ALA A 68 -9.22 12.13 16.52
C ALA A 68 -9.57 13.58 16.91
N THR A 69 -8.99 14.57 16.21
CA THR A 69 -9.31 15.97 16.41
C THR A 69 -10.76 16.28 16.03
N ALA A 70 -11.23 15.75 14.89
CA ALA A 70 -12.62 15.92 14.46
C ALA A 70 -13.61 15.33 15.48
N LEU A 71 -13.27 14.17 16.06
CA LEU A 71 -14.07 13.54 17.11
C LEU A 71 -14.05 14.38 18.41
N ALA A 72 -12.88 14.87 18.80
CA ALA A 72 -12.76 15.73 20.01
C ALA A 72 -13.58 17.02 19.89
N ILE A 73 -13.60 17.64 18.71
CA ILE A 73 -14.41 18.84 18.44
C ILE A 73 -15.91 18.52 18.59
N ASP A 74 -16.36 17.37 18.12
CA ASP A 74 -17.75 16.95 18.28
C ASP A 74 -18.10 16.67 19.75
N ILE A 75 -17.22 15.99 20.49
CA ILE A 75 -17.43 15.66 21.93
C ILE A 75 -17.46 16.92 22.81
N VAL A 76 -16.61 17.91 22.54
CA VAL A 76 -16.54 19.17 23.31
C VAL A 76 -17.79 20.04 23.11
N GLY A 77 -18.67 19.65 22.18
CA GLY A 77 -19.95 20.33 22.00
C GLY A 77 -19.84 21.67 21.24
N LEU A 78 -18.80 21.87 20.45
CA LEU A 78 -18.69 23.01 19.54
C LEU A 78 -19.96 23.23 18.69
N PRO A 79 -20.72 22.20 18.28
CA PRO A 79 -21.99 22.37 17.59
C PRO A 79 -23.03 23.18 18.37
N THR A 80 -23.01 23.10 19.72
CA THR A 80 -23.95 23.84 20.58
C THR A 80 -23.70 25.34 20.56
N LEU A 81 -22.45 25.76 20.24
CA LEU A 81 -22.09 27.17 20.17
C LEU A 81 -22.71 27.89 18.95
N PHE A 82 -23.12 27.15 17.94
CA PHE A 82 -23.65 27.72 16.70
C PHE A 82 -25.18 27.76 16.64
N ASN A 83 -25.90 27.35 17.68
CA ASN A 83 -27.38 27.27 17.72
C ASN A 83 -27.98 26.53 16.49
N ALA A 84 -27.20 25.60 15.90
CA ALA A 84 -27.65 24.86 14.74
C ALA A 84 -28.67 23.80 15.14
N PRO A 85 -29.65 23.47 14.28
CA PRO A 85 -30.57 22.36 14.52
C PRO A 85 -29.78 21.06 14.79
N PRO A 86 -30.14 20.27 15.82
CA PRO A 86 -29.39 19.08 16.23
C PRO A 86 -29.12 18.10 15.08
N LEU A 87 -30.10 17.84 14.22
CA LEU A 87 -29.96 16.96 13.07
C LEU A 87 -28.98 17.50 12.01
N ALA A 88 -29.01 18.81 11.76
CA ALA A 88 -28.11 19.43 10.79
C ALA A 88 -26.65 19.39 11.29
N SER A 89 -26.43 19.71 12.57
CA SER A 89 -25.12 19.63 13.20
C SER A 89 -24.59 18.20 13.24
N ALA A 90 -25.41 17.23 13.61
CA ALA A 90 -25.05 15.83 13.62
C ALA A 90 -24.67 15.30 12.22
N ALA A 91 -25.43 15.67 11.19
CA ALA A 91 -25.12 15.29 9.81
C ALA A 91 -23.80 15.91 9.33
N PHE A 92 -23.55 17.18 9.63
CA PHE A 92 -22.32 17.87 9.26
C PHE A 92 -21.08 17.26 9.95
N PHE A 93 -21.09 17.16 11.27
CA PHE A 93 -19.96 16.61 12.03
C PHE A 93 -19.76 15.12 11.77
N GLY A 94 -20.84 14.33 11.62
CA GLY A 94 -20.76 12.93 11.19
C GLY A 94 -20.15 12.78 9.81
N GLY A 95 -20.49 13.66 8.88
CA GLY A 95 -19.89 13.71 7.54
C GLY A 95 -18.39 14.04 7.57
N VAL A 96 -18.01 15.09 8.31
CA VAL A 96 -16.60 15.50 8.48
C VAL A 96 -15.78 14.40 9.13
N TYR A 97 -16.29 13.79 10.20
CA TYR A 97 -15.64 12.68 10.88
C TYR A 97 -15.49 11.45 9.95
N GLY A 98 -16.57 11.08 9.25
CA GLY A 98 -16.54 9.99 8.30
C GLY A 98 -15.56 10.21 7.14
N ALA A 99 -15.50 11.43 6.62
CA ALA A 99 -14.56 11.82 5.58
C ALA A 99 -13.10 11.75 6.06
N SER A 100 -12.83 12.25 7.27
CA SER A 100 -11.48 12.23 7.86
C SER A 100 -11.00 10.81 8.15
N LEU A 101 -11.88 9.92 8.63
CA LEU A 101 -11.57 8.50 8.80
C LEU A 101 -11.32 7.80 7.45
N ALA A 102 -12.14 8.08 6.43
CA ALA A 102 -11.95 7.53 5.10
C ALA A 102 -10.60 7.93 4.51
N TRP A 103 -10.25 9.22 4.68
CA TRP A 103 -8.95 9.73 4.25
C TRP A 103 -7.78 9.08 4.99
N ALA A 104 -7.89 8.94 6.32
CA ALA A 104 -6.86 8.28 7.13
C ALA A 104 -6.67 6.82 6.73
N ALA A 105 -7.77 6.07 6.53
CA ALA A 105 -7.71 4.70 6.05
C ALA A 105 -7.05 4.61 4.67
N TYR A 106 -7.45 5.46 3.72
CA TYR A 106 -6.85 5.52 2.38
C TYR A 106 -5.34 5.78 2.44
N ARG A 107 -4.92 6.76 3.22
CA ARG A 107 -3.48 7.08 3.40
C ARG A 107 -2.71 5.94 4.06
N THR A 108 -3.31 5.26 5.04
CA THR A 108 -2.68 4.10 5.70
C THR A 108 -2.45 2.95 4.71
N HIS A 109 -3.40 2.70 3.81
CA HIS A 109 -3.23 1.69 2.76
C HIS A 109 -2.18 2.05 1.71
N GLN A 110 -1.85 3.34 1.55
CA GLN A 110 -0.79 3.79 0.64
C GLN A 110 0.61 3.78 1.26
N LEU A 111 0.74 3.67 2.59
CA LEU A 111 2.03 3.76 3.28
C LEU A 111 3.08 2.79 2.75
N PRO A 112 2.78 1.48 2.54
CA PRO A 112 3.77 0.55 2.02
C PRO A 112 4.33 0.98 0.66
N PHE A 113 3.45 1.49 -0.20
CA PHE A 113 3.81 1.94 -1.54
C PHE A 113 4.67 3.22 -1.53
N ILE A 114 4.33 4.16 -0.65
CA ILE A 114 5.12 5.39 -0.45
C ILE A 114 6.50 5.02 0.09
N HIS A 115 6.56 4.11 1.06
CA HIS A 115 7.82 3.66 1.66
C HIS A 115 8.71 2.95 0.63
N SER A 116 8.15 2.06 -0.19
CA SER A 116 8.89 1.40 -1.28
C SER A 116 9.48 2.40 -2.26
N LYS A 117 8.73 3.45 -2.60
CA LYS A 117 9.18 4.53 -3.48
C LYS A 117 10.32 5.35 -2.87
N GLU A 118 10.19 5.73 -1.60
CA GLU A 118 11.24 6.45 -0.86
C GLU A 118 12.51 5.60 -0.77
N ARG A 119 12.36 4.30 -0.46
CA ARG A 119 13.49 3.38 -0.39
C ARG A 119 14.18 3.18 -1.73
N LEU A 120 13.42 3.04 -2.82
CA LEU A 120 13.99 2.98 -4.15
C LEU A 120 14.79 4.25 -4.46
N ALA A 121 14.25 5.43 -4.13
CA ALA A 121 14.94 6.70 -4.37
C ALA A 121 16.27 6.78 -3.58
N GLU A 122 16.28 6.35 -2.31
CA GLU A 122 17.51 6.27 -1.51
C GLU A 122 18.53 5.34 -2.17
N LEU A 123 18.13 4.10 -2.49
CA LEU A 123 19.02 3.12 -3.10
C LEU A 123 19.51 3.57 -4.48
N THR A 124 18.69 4.29 -5.24
CA THR A 124 19.04 4.84 -6.54
C THR A 124 20.08 5.98 -6.41
N GLN A 125 20.02 6.78 -5.34
CA GLN A 125 21.04 7.82 -5.10
C GLN A 125 22.42 7.20 -4.89
N ASP A 126 22.50 6.15 -4.08
CA ASP A 126 23.75 5.49 -3.70
C ASP A 126 24.25 4.48 -4.76
N ALA A 127 23.39 4.09 -5.72
CA ALA A 127 23.73 3.11 -6.73
C ALA A 127 24.83 3.62 -7.69
N SER A 128 25.88 2.81 -7.86
CA SER A 128 26.87 3.02 -8.91
C SER A 128 26.33 2.50 -10.24
N LEU A 129 26.66 3.20 -11.33
CA LEU A 129 26.38 2.73 -12.69
C LEU A 129 27.42 1.71 -13.19
N ASP A 130 28.47 1.45 -12.40
CA ASP A 130 29.52 0.51 -12.75
C ASP A 130 28.96 -0.92 -12.83
N GLY A 131 29.30 -1.62 -13.90
CA GLY A 131 28.85 -2.99 -14.12
C GLY A 131 27.47 -3.16 -14.77
N VAL A 132 26.77 -2.07 -15.08
CA VAL A 132 25.56 -2.12 -15.91
C VAL A 132 25.95 -2.12 -17.38
N ARG A 133 25.51 -3.11 -18.13
CA ARG A 133 25.77 -3.28 -19.57
C ARG A 133 24.52 -2.92 -20.37
N SER A 134 24.70 -2.65 -21.68
CA SER A 134 23.57 -2.44 -22.60
C SER A 134 22.60 -3.60 -22.60
N ASP A 135 23.12 -4.84 -22.63
CA ASP A 135 22.30 -6.05 -22.64
C ASP A 135 21.43 -6.20 -21.37
N ASP A 136 21.91 -5.66 -20.24
CA ASP A 136 21.13 -5.62 -18.99
C ASP A 136 19.91 -4.68 -19.12
N LEU A 137 20.10 -3.55 -19.82
CA LEU A 137 19.04 -2.59 -20.08
C LEU A 137 18.02 -3.15 -21.08
N ASP A 138 18.50 -3.83 -22.14
CA ASP A 138 17.64 -4.44 -23.15
C ASP A 138 16.70 -5.49 -22.51
N VAL A 139 17.23 -6.31 -21.59
CA VAL A 139 16.43 -7.29 -20.85
C VAL A 139 15.42 -6.59 -19.92
N LEU A 140 15.82 -5.52 -19.26
CA LEU A 140 14.96 -4.77 -18.35
C LEU A 140 13.85 -3.99 -19.09
N GLU A 141 14.11 -3.57 -20.33
CA GLU A 141 13.15 -2.84 -21.16
C GLU A 141 12.06 -3.72 -21.77
N GLN A 142 12.22 -5.04 -21.78
CA GLN A 142 11.15 -5.95 -22.20
C GLN A 142 9.88 -5.69 -21.38
N PRO A 143 8.70 -5.65 -22.00
CA PRO A 143 7.45 -5.28 -21.32
C PRO A 143 7.18 -6.12 -20.08
N GLU A 144 7.34 -7.46 -20.17
CA GLU A 144 7.08 -8.41 -19.09
C GLU A 144 8.11 -8.24 -17.95
N SER A 145 9.38 -8.05 -18.30
CA SER A 145 10.46 -7.78 -17.33
C SER A 145 10.21 -6.50 -16.56
N ARG A 146 9.81 -5.43 -17.28
CA ARG A 146 9.48 -4.13 -16.69
C ARG A 146 8.29 -4.24 -15.75
N GLU A 147 7.27 -4.99 -16.12
CA GLU A 147 6.08 -5.19 -15.29
C GLU A 147 6.42 -5.99 -14.03
N LEU A 148 7.19 -7.07 -14.16
CA LEU A 148 7.69 -7.86 -13.03
C LEU A 148 8.49 -6.99 -12.07
N VAL A 149 9.47 -6.24 -12.56
CA VAL A 149 10.33 -5.37 -11.72
C VAL A 149 9.50 -4.28 -11.04
N ARG A 150 8.55 -3.66 -11.73
CA ARG A 150 7.62 -2.69 -11.14
C ARG A 150 6.78 -3.30 -10.02
N CYS A 151 6.30 -4.53 -10.22
CA CYS A 151 5.57 -5.27 -9.21
C CYS A 151 6.45 -5.52 -7.98
N LEU A 152 7.69 -5.98 -8.17
CA LEU A 152 8.64 -6.21 -7.07
C LEU A 152 8.93 -4.92 -6.30
N ILE A 153 9.20 -3.81 -6.98
CA ILE A 153 9.44 -2.50 -6.36
C ILE A 153 8.21 -2.04 -5.58
N ALA A 154 7.01 -2.17 -6.17
CA ALA A 154 5.76 -1.79 -5.51
C ALA A 154 5.54 -2.56 -4.19
N HIS A 155 6.04 -3.79 -4.12
CA HIS A 155 6.01 -4.64 -2.93
C HIS A 155 7.19 -4.43 -1.99
N GLY A 156 8.11 -3.51 -2.31
CA GLY A 156 9.32 -3.29 -1.54
C GLY A 156 10.30 -4.46 -1.58
N ALA A 157 10.22 -5.30 -2.62
CA ALA A 157 11.09 -6.47 -2.80
C ALA A 157 12.47 -6.03 -3.30
N MET A 158 13.21 -5.36 -2.45
CA MET A 158 14.57 -4.85 -2.66
C MET A 158 15.32 -4.80 -1.33
N ASP A 159 16.65 -4.73 -1.37
CA ASP A 159 17.51 -4.57 -0.18
C ASP A 159 17.21 -5.63 0.90
N GLY A 160 17.19 -6.91 0.50
CA GLY A 160 16.94 -8.05 1.40
C GLY A 160 15.49 -8.35 1.71
N THR A 161 14.56 -7.47 1.32
CA THR A 161 13.12 -7.75 1.38
C THR A 161 12.69 -8.55 0.17
N ARG A 162 11.96 -9.64 0.37
CA ARG A 162 11.63 -10.61 -0.68
C ARG A 162 10.13 -10.89 -0.76
N VAL A 163 9.64 -11.14 -1.96
CA VAL A 163 8.24 -11.47 -2.21
C VAL A 163 8.15 -12.86 -2.85
N MET A 164 7.14 -13.65 -2.49
CA MET A 164 6.92 -14.97 -3.07
C MET A 164 6.41 -14.88 -4.50
N ALA A 165 6.89 -15.78 -5.38
CA ALA A 165 6.47 -15.85 -6.77
C ALA A 165 4.94 -15.93 -6.93
N ARG A 166 4.24 -16.72 -6.08
CA ARG A 166 2.77 -16.80 -6.10
C ARG A 166 2.07 -15.48 -5.77
N GLN A 167 2.70 -14.59 -4.98
CA GLN A 167 2.14 -13.26 -4.70
C GLN A 167 2.29 -12.36 -5.91
N VAL A 168 3.45 -12.42 -6.57
CA VAL A 168 3.71 -11.72 -7.82
C VAL A 168 2.74 -12.19 -8.91
N ALA A 169 2.60 -13.51 -9.09
CA ALA A 169 1.69 -14.12 -10.06
C ALA A 169 0.23 -13.62 -9.86
N ARG A 170 -0.24 -13.59 -8.60
CA ARG A 170 -1.58 -13.10 -8.28
C ARG A 170 -1.75 -11.61 -8.61
N VAL A 171 -0.71 -10.81 -8.39
CA VAL A 171 -0.75 -9.37 -8.66
C VAL A 171 -0.76 -9.07 -10.15
N LEU A 172 0.04 -9.81 -10.91
CA LEU A 172 0.14 -9.67 -12.37
C LEU A 172 -0.99 -10.38 -13.11
N ASP A 173 -1.85 -11.14 -12.39
CA ASP A 173 -2.93 -11.95 -12.97
C ASP A 173 -2.39 -12.99 -13.97
N THR A 174 -1.29 -13.65 -13.59
CA THR A 174 -0.55 -14.60 -14.42
C THR A 174 -0.26 -15.90 -13.64
N GLU A 175 0.31 -16.90 -14.29
CA GLU A 175 0.72 -18.14 -13.63
C GLU A 175 2.12 -18.03 -13.00
N VAL A 176 2.37 -18.85 -11.95
CA VAL A 176 3.67 -18.87 -11.26
C VAL A 176 4.81 -19.22 -12.22
N ASP A 177 4.56 -20.13 -13.17
CA ASP A 177 5.56 -20.56 -14.15
C ASP A 177 5.94 -19.41 -15.10
N GLU A 178 4.99 -18.56 -15.49
CA GLU A 178 5.27 -17.35 -16.28
C GLU A 178 6.14 -16.35 -15.51
N VAL A 179 5.85 -16.13 -14.23
CA VAL A 179 6.71 -15.31 -13.36
C VAL A 179 8.14 -15.84 -13.37
N HIS A 180 8.32 -17.17 -13.28
CA HIS A 180 9.65 -17.78 -13.34
C HIS A 180 10.32 -17.66 -14.71
N GLN A 181 9.56 -17.76 -15.79
CA GLN A 181 10.08 -17.58 -17.16
C GLN A 181 10.62 -16.15 -17.35
N VAL A 182 9.88 -15.14 -16.90
CA VAL A 182 10.29 -13.73 -16.96
C VAL A 182 11.44 -13.42 -15.98
N ALA A 183 11.41 -14.01 -14.78
CA ALA A 183 12.47 -13.77 -13.79
C ALA A 183 13.80 -14.41 -14.15
N ARG A 184 13.82 -15.50 -14.95
CA ARG A 184 15.05 -16.24 -15.30
C ARG A 184 16.07 -15.39 -16.08
N PRO A 185 15.74 -14.71 -17.17
CA PRO A 185 16.69 -13.83 -17.86
C PRO A 185 17.16 -12.68 -16.95
N LEU A 186 16.27 -12.07 -16.16
CA LEU A 186 16.65 -11.04 -15.22
C LEU A 186 17.66 -11.53 -14.17
N GLU A 187 17.50 -12.78 -13.68
CA GLU A 187 18.43 -13.40 -12.75
C GLU A 187 19.79 -13.72 -13.43
N GLN A 188 19.78 -14.22 -14.67
CA GLN A 188 21.03 -14.48 -15.44
C GLN A 188 21.87 -13.20 -15.62
N HIS A 189 21.20 -12.06 -15.79
CA HIS A 189 21.83 -10.75 -15.84
C HIS A 189 22.12 -10.15 -14.45
N GLY A 190 21.72 -10.84 -13.38
CA GLY A 190 21.90 -10.40 -12.01
C GLY A 190 21.05 -9.20 -11.60
N LEU A 191 19.97 -8.91 -12.35
CA LEU A 191 19.05 -7.79 -12.08
C LEU A 191 18.03 -8.12 -10.98
N VAL A 192 17.68 -9.39 -10.85
CA VAL A 192 16.88 -9.93 -9.74
C VAL A 192 17.60 -11.09 -9.07
N SER A 193 17.26 -11.34 -7.81
CA SER A 193 17.72 -12.50 -7.06
C SER A 193 16.54 -13.41 -6.75
N ARG A 194 16.70 -14.72 -6.93
CA ARG A 194 15.71 -15.73 -6.55
C ARG A 194 16.26 -16.63 -5.45
N SER A 195 15.44 -16.93 -4.45
CA SER A 195 15.83 -17.81 -3.35
C SER A 195 14.83 -18.96 -3.20
N THR A 196 15.34 -20.18 -3.26
CA THR A 196 14.57 -21.42 -3.12
C THR A 196 14.70 -22.04 -1.73
N ILE A 197 15.50 -21.45 -0.83
CA ILE A 197 15.90 -22.04 0.47
C ILE A 197 14.68 -22.46 1.31
N MET A 198 13.58 -21.74 1.24
CA MET A 198 12.37 -22.03 2.01
C MET A 198 11.21 -22.56 1.15
N SER A 199 11.45 -22.87 -0.13
CA SER A 199 10.38 -23.27 -1.05
C SER A 199 9.89 -24.69 -0.80
N GLY A 200 10.75 -25.59 -0.29
CA GLY A 200 10.41 -27.00 -0.11
C GLY A 200 10.02 -27.69 -1.43
N GLY A 201 10.53 -27.20 -2.57
CA GLY A 201 10.17 -27.69 -3.91
C GLY A 201 8.90 -27.05 -4.50
N ASP A 202 8.18 -26.21 -3.79
CA ASP A 202 7.01 -25.48 -4.27
C ASP A 202 7.46 -24.23 -5.06
N PRO A 203 7.23 -24.16 -6.39
CA PRO A 203 7.65 -23.00 -7.19
C PRO A 203 6.97 -21.71 -6.73
N GLY A 204 5.75 -21.79 -6.22
CA GLY A 204 5.03 -20.61 -5.69
C GLY A 204 5.67 -19.99 -4.45
N LYS A 205 6.51 -20.75 -3.73
CA LYS A 205 7.22 -20.29 -2.52
C LYS A 205 8.64 -19.82 -2.80
N VAL A 206 9.05 -19.72 -4.04
CA VAL A 206 10.32 -19.10 -4.42
C VAL A 206 10.22 -17.60 -4.13
N PHE A 207 11.22 -17.08 -3.43
CA PHE A 207 11.31 -15.65 -3.11
C PHE A 207 12.08 -14.91 -4.18
N ILE A 208 11.60 -13.72 -4.56
CA ILE A 208 12.19 -12.87 -5.59
C ILE A 208 12.40 -11.48 -5.02
N GLU A 209 13.53 -10.86 -5.34
CA GLU A 209 13.87 -9.47 -5.00
C GLU A 209 14.63 -8.80 -6.14
N VAL A 210 14.54 -7.47 -6.22
CA VAL A 210 15.39 -6.68 -7.12
C VAL A 210 16.78 -6.56 -6.48
N SER A 211 17.82 -6.89 -7.24
CA SER A 211 19.20 -6.81 -6.78
C SER A 211 19.72 -5.36 -6.81
N LEU A 212 20.87 -5.10 -6.18
CA LEU A 212 21.55 -3.81 -6.28
C LEU A 212 21.91 -3.46 -7.73
N LYS A 213 22.34 -4.46 -8.55
CA LYS A 213 22.59 -4.27 -9.98
C LYS A 213 21.29 -3.90 -10.73
N GLY A 214 20.16 -4.51 -10.36
CA GLY A 214 18.86 -4.16 -10.91
C GLY A 214 18.47 -2.71 -10.60
N ILE A 215 18.75 -2.23 -9.38
CA ILE A 215 18.54 -0.83 -9.00
C ILE A 215 19.43 0.10 -9.81
N SER A 216 20.70 -0.27 -10.01
CA SER A 216 21.63 0.49 -10.86
C SER A 216 21.17 0.57 -12.31
N ALA A 217 20.62 -0.53 -12.85
CA ALA A 217 20.08 -0.55 -14.20
C ALA A 217 18.82 0.34 -14.34
N ILE A 218 17.95 0.35 -13.32
CA ILE A 218 16.80 1.27 -13.28
C ILE A 218 17.28 2.73 -13.30
N LYS A 219 18.28 3.06 -12.48
CA LYS A 219 18.90 4.39 -12.46
C LYS A 219 19.44 4.78 -13.83
N ALA A 220 20.12 3.85 -14.52
CA ALA A 220 20.64 4.09 -15.85
C ALA A 220 19.54 4.41 -16.87
N LEU A 221 18.41 3.68 -16.83
CA LEU A 221 17.25 3.95 -17.68
C LEU A 221 16.60 5.31 -17.38
N GLU A 222 16.47 5.69 -16.10
CA GLU A 222 15.90 6.97 -15.69
C GLU A 222 16.79 8.15 -16.09
N SER A 223 18.12 7.96 -16.13
CA SER A 223 19.08 8.99 -16.53
C SER A 223 19.23 9.14 -18.04
N GLY A 224 18.49 8.35 -18.85
CA GLY A 224 18.44 8.50 -20.31
C GLY A 224 19.68 7.96 -21.02
N ARG A 225 20.31 6.96 -20.48
CA ARG A 225 21.40 6.23 -21.13
C ARG A 225 20.87 5.08 -21.94
#